data_a45b6824e81392c5cd4a5afff4750d9c
#
_entry.id   a45b6824e81392c5cd4a5afff4750d9c
#
_cell.length_a   1.000
_cell.length_b   1.000
_cell.length_c   1.000
_cell.angle_alpha   90.00
_cell.angle_beta   90.00
_cell.angle_gamma   90.00
#
_symmetry.space_group_name_H-M   'P 1'
#
loop_
_entity.id
_entity.type
_entity.pdbx_description
1 polymer ?
#
loop_
_entity_poly.entity_id
_entity_poly.type
_entity_poly.pdbx_seq_one_letter_code
_entity_poly.pdbx_strand_id
1 'polypeptide(L)'
;MLTRGIHHYSIKCADKAALDNVKRFYSEILGMPITDSFDNGCMIDSGSGFVEAFIGESTAEMGAIRHIAFRVDDAALCAKIVKEAGYEVFMEPKEIQIPCHAIIAFCYGPCGEQVEFFQVL
;
A
#
# COMPACT_ATOMS: atom_id res chain seq x y z
N MET A 1 3.16 19.87 -7.44
CA MET A 1 3.21 18.39 -7.49
C MET A 1 2.16 17.85 -6.53
N LEU A 2 1.33 16.94 -7.01
CA LEU A 2 0.23 16.37 -6.23
C LEU A 2 0.68 15.33 -5.19
N THR A 3 1.80 14.66 -5.43
CA THR A 3 2.33 13.61 -4.55
C THR A 3 3.42 14.11 -3.61
N ARG A 4 3.59 13.42 -2.48
CA ARG A 4 4.64 13.70 -1.47
C ARG A 4 5.61 12.52 -1.30
N GLY A 5 5.78 11.73 -2.36
CA GLY A 5 6.62 10.55 -2.35
C GLY A 5 5.84 9.25 -2.13
N ILE A 6 6.56 8.16 -2.01
CA ILE A 6 5.99 6.84 -1.79
C ILE A 6 5.69 6.68 -0.29
N HIS A 7 4.47 6.27 0.04
CA HIS A 7 4.10 5.95 1.42
C HIS A 7 4.50 4.52 1.79
N HIS A 8 4.12 3.54 0.99
CA HIS A 8 4.45 2.13 1.27
C HIS A 8 4.45 1.26 0.02
N TYR A 9 5.13 0.10 0.13
CA TYR A 9 4.96 -1.05 -0.74
C TYR A 9 4.08 -2.06 -0.02
N SER A 10 3.15 -2.69 -0.71
CA SER A 10 2.30 -3.72 -0.13
C SER A 10 2.69 -5.11 -0.64
N ILE A 11 3.03 -5.99 0.30
CA ILE A 11 3.34 -7.39 0.04
C ILE A 11 2.18 -8.25 0.50
N LYS A 12 1.66 -9.08 -0.39
CA LYS A 12 0.60 -10.02 -0.09
C LYS A 12 1.20 -11.36 0.29
N CYS A 13 0.95 -11.79 1.51
CA CYS A 13 1.43 -13.05 2.06
C CYS A 13 0.34 -14.13 1.90
N ALA A 14 0.72 -15.32 1.45
CA ALA A 14 -0.23 -16.40 1.23
C ALA A 14 -0.85 -16.90 2.54
N ASP A 15 -0.06 -16.89 3.62
CA ASP A 15 -0.45 -17.42 4.93
C ASP A 15 0.40 -16.80 6.06
N LYS A 16 0.15 -17.24 7.28
CA LYS A 16 0.90 -16.81 8.46
C LYS A 16 2.40 -17.10 8.38
N ALA A 17 2.78 -18.24 7.82
CA ALA A 17 4.19 -18.59 7.67
C ALA A 17 4.90 -17.64 6.70
N ALA A 18 4.27 -17.26 5.60
CA ALA A 18 4.79 -16.27 4.66
C ALA A 18 4.92 -14.88 5.32
N LEU A 19 3.93 -14.48 6.12
CA LEU A 19 3.99 -13.23 6.88
C LEU A 19 5.14 -13.23 7.87
N ASP A 20 5.36 -14.33 8.60
CA ASP A 20 6.47 -14.46 9.55
C ASP A 20 7.82 -14.40 8.83
N ASN A 21 7.93 -14.97 7.63
CA ASN A 21 9.13 -14.86 6.79
C ASN A 21 9.40 -13.42 6.33
N VAL A 22 8.36 -12.66 5.98
CA VAL A 22 8.49 -11.22 5.64
C VAL A 22 8.97 -10.42 6.85
N LYS A 23 8.40 -10.65 8.02
CA LYS A 23 8.85 -10.02 9.27
C LYS A 23 10.30 -10.33 9.57
N ARG A 24 10.69 -11.61 9.45
CA ARG A 24 12.07 -12.03 9.67
C ARG A 24 13.03 -11.34 8.72
N PHE A 25 12.74 -11.34 7.44
CA PHE A 25 13.62 -10.75 6.43
C PHE A 25 13.80 -9.25 6.64
N TYR A 26 12.70 -8.50 6.67
CA TYR A 26 12.78 -7.04 6.72
C TYR A 26 13.11 -6.51 8.12
N SER A 27 12.55 -7.10 9.17
CA SER A 27 12.75 -6.60 10.52
C SER A 27 13.94 -7.22 11.24
N GLU A 28 14.02 -8.58 11.31
CA GLU A 28 15.09 -9.21 12.06
C GLU A 28 16.43 -9.17 11.33
N ILE A 29 16.45 -9.45 10.01
CA ILE A 29 17.69 -9.51 9.23
C ILE A 29 18.14 -8.12 8.79
N LEU A 30 17.25 -7.33 8.20
CA LEU A 30 17.58 -5.99 7.72
C LEU A 30 17.45 -4.89 8.78
N GLY A 31 16.89 -5.20 9.94
CA GLY A 31 16.84 -4.29 11.08
C GLY A 31 15.77 -3.20 11.00
N MET A 32 14.79 -3.33 10.09
CA MET A 32 13.70 -2.37 9.98
C MET A 32 12.69 -2.55 11.12
N PRO A 33 12.35 -1.52 11.89
CA PRO A 33 11.41 -1.68 13.00
C PRO A 33 9.98 -1.94 12.51
N ILE A 34 9.29 -2.86 13.18
CA ILE A 34 7.84 -3.04 13.01
C ILE A 34 7.15 -1.94 13.84
N THR A 35 6.43 -1.05 13.19
CA THR A 35 5.76 0.09 13.84
C THR A 35 4.32 -0.21 14.21
N ASP A 36 3.65 -1.06 13.44
CA ASP A 36 2.27 -1.49 13.67
C ASP A 36 2.12 -2.96 13.36
N SER A 37 1.35 -3.64 14.20
CA SER A 37 0.97 -5.04 13.99
C SER A 37 -0.54 -5.20 14.16
N PHE A 38 -1.13 -6.01 13.30
CA PHE A 38 -2.56 -6.37 13.36
C PHE A 38 -2.71 -7.85 13.04
N ASP A 39 -3.92 -8.41 13.20
CA ASP A 39 -4.13 -9.86 13.15
C ASP A 39 -3.62 -10.52 11.87
N ASN A 40 -3.74 -9.84 10.72
CA ASN A 40 -3.38 -10.41 9.42
C ASN A 40 -2.22 -9.68 8.72
N GLY A 41 -1.49 -8.82 9.42
CA GLY A 41 -0.40 -8.08 8.78
C GLY A 41 0.38 -7.16 9.70
N CYS A 42 1.28 -6.39 9.09
CA CYS A 42 2.08 -5.39 9.81
C CYS A 42 2.58 -4.30 8.89
N MET A 43 3.04 -3.20 9.50
CA MET A 43 3.80 -2.13 8.87
C MET A 43 5.24 -2.16 9.37
N ILE A 44 6.18 -2.08 8.47
CA ILE A 44 7.62 -2.11 8.75
C ILE A 44 8.22 -0.82 8.20
N ASP A 45 8.87 -0.03 9.05
CA ASP A 45 9.45 1.26 8.66
C ASP A 45 10.77 1.07 7.92
N SER A 46 10.82 1.46 6.65
CA SER A 46 12.04 1.40 5.84
C SER A 46 12.94 2.64 5.97
N GLY A 47 12.53 3.62 6.78
CA GLY A 47 13.24 4.90 6.94
C GLY A 47 12.78 6.00 5.98
N SER A 48 12.20 5.65 4.84
CA SER A 48 11.66 6.61 3.84
C SER A 48 10.27 6.25 3.35
N GLY A 49 9.61 5.36 4.04
CA GLY A 49 8.31 4.80 3.72
C GLY A 49 8.18 3.46 4.43
N PHE A 50 7.17 2.67 4.06
CA PHE A 50 6.89 1.44 4.77
C PHE A 50 6.86 0.23 3.82
N VAL A 51 7.18 -0.92 4.37
CA VAL A 51 6.78 -2.21 3.82
C VAL A 51 5.52 -2.64 4.56
N GLU A 52 4.40 -2.72 3.84
CA GLU A 52 3.13 -3.22 4.37
C GLU A 52 2.99 -4.68 3.99
N ALA A 53 2.78 -5.56 4.96
CA ALA A 53 2.60 -6.97 4.70
C ALA A 53 1.24 -7.44 5.21
N PHE A 54 0.46 -8.11 4.34
CA PHE A 54 -0.86 -8.64 4.66
C PHE A 54 -1.03 -10.08 4.18
N ILE A 55 -1.73 -10.89 4.98
CA ILE A 55 -2.21 -12.19 4.56
C ILE A 55 -3.41 -12.00 3.63
N GLY A 56 -3.41 -12.65 2.49
CA GLY A 56 -4.53 -12.60 1.56
C GLY A 56 -4.24 -13.40 0.29
N GLU A 57 -5.24 -13.52 -0.57
CA GLU A 57 -5.09 -14.21 -1.84
C GLU A 57 -4.20 -13.41 -2.78
N SER A 58 -3.18 -14.05 -3.34
CA SER A 58 -2.38 -13.47 -4.42
C SER A 58 -2.73 -14.16 -5.74
N THR A 59 -2.75 -13.39 -6.81
CA THR A 59 -2.81 -13.95 -8.14
C THR A 59 -1.38 -14.18 -8.65
N ALA A 60 -1.16 -15.26 -9.37
CA ALA A 60 0.16 -15.56 -9.95
C ALA A 60 0.63 -14.45 -10.91
N GLU A 61 -0.30 -13.74 -11.52
CA GLU A 61 -0.03 -12.65 -12.46
C GLU A 61 0.54 -11.40 -11.82
N MET A 62 0.16 -11.13 -10.56
CA MET A 62 0.60 -9.93 -9.84
C MET A 62 1.82 -10.18 -8.95
N GLY A 63 2.17 -11.42 -8.68
CA GLY A 63 3.26 -11.78 -7.78
C GLY A 63 2.98 -11.36 -6.34
N ALA A 64 4.05 -11.15 -5.58
CA ALA A 64 3.97 -10.78 -4.16
C ALA A 64 3.75 -9.28 -3.92
N ILE A 65 4.12 -8.43 -4.88
CA ILE A 65 3.94 -6.97 -4.79
C ILE A 65 2.53 -6.63 -5.27
N ARG A 66 1.72 -6.02 -4.40
CA ARG A 66 0.33 -5.69 -4.71
C ARG A 66 0.16 -4.37 -5.45
N HIS A 67 0.73 -3.31 -4.93
CA HIS A 67 0.55 -1.95 -5.44
C HIS A 67 1.66 -1.03 -4.94
N ILE A 68 1.72 0.15 -5.56
CA ILE A 68 2.54 1.27 -5.09
C ILE A 68 1.59 2.31 -4.51
N ALA A 69 1.83 2.74 -3.27
CA ALA A 69 1.06 3.79 -2.62
C ALA A 69 1.85 5.10 -2.58
N PHE A 70 1.27 6.15 -3.16
CA PHE A 70 1.80 7.50 -3.07
C PHE A 70 1.13 8.27 -1.94
N ARG A 71 1.92 8.88 -1.08
CA ARG A 71 1.41 9.81 -0.09
C ARG A 71 0.91 11.08 -0.79
N VAL A 72 -0.33 11.47 -0.52
CA VAL A 72 -0.96 12.63 -1.13
C VAL A 72 -1.61 13.52 -0.07
N ASP A 73 -1.83 14.79 -0.41
CA ASP A 73 -2.56 15.72 0.45
C ASP A 73 -4.08 15.57 0.33
N ASP A 74 -4.57 15.11 -0.84
CA ASP A 74 -6.00 14.95 -1.13
C ASP A 74 -6.22 13.77 -2.08
N ALA A 75 -6.63 12.64 -1.54
CA ALA A 75 -6.87 11.42 -2.31
C ALA A 75 -8.06 11.55 -3.26
N ALA A 76 -9.10 12.30 -2.87
CA ALA A 76 -10.28 12.53 -3.71
C ALA A 76 -9.93 13.38 -4.93
N LEU A 77 -9.13 14.43 -4.74
CA LEU A 77 -8.63 15.25 -5.84
C LEU A 77 -7.78 14.44 -6.81
N CYS A 78 -6.86 13.61 -6.30
CA CYS A 78 -6.02 12.75 -7.14
C CYS A 78 -6.87 11.77 -7.97
N ALA A 79 -7.85 11.11 -7.34
CA ALA A 79 -8.78 10.21 -8.03
C ALA A 79 -9.55 10.92 -9.14
N LYS A 80 -10.04 12.13 -8.86
CA LYS A 80 -10.74 12.96 -9.86
C LYS A 80 -9.85 13.31 -11.05
N ILE A 81 -8.62 13.75 -10.78
CA ILE A 81 -7.67 14.16 -11.83
C ILE A 81 -7.31 12.98 -12.74
N VAL A 82 -7.00 11.81 -12.17
CA VAL A 82 -6.63 10.65 -12.99
C VAL A 82 -7.82 10.09 -13.76
N LYS A 83 -9.02 10.15 -13.19
CA LYS A 83 -10.25 9.76 -13.87
C LYS A 83 -10.54 10.67 -15.07
N GLU A 84 -10.42 11.98 -14.92
CA GLU A 84 -10.59 12.96 -15.99
C GLU A 84 -9.51 12.81 -17.07
N ALA A 85 -8.33 12.33 -16.71
CA ALA A 85 -7.26 12.01 -17.66
C ALA A 85 -7.46 10.67 -18.42
N GLY A 86 -8.51 9.91 -18.10
CA GLY A 86 -8.88 8.68 -18.80
C GLY A 86 -8.44 7.39 -18.13
N TYR A 87 -7.92 7.44 -16.90
CA TYR A 87 -7.53 6.25 -16.14
C TYR A 87 -8.70 5.72 -15.30
N GLU A 88 -8.78 4.40 -15.18
CA GLU A 88 -9.82 3.75 -14.39
C GLU A 88 -9.51 3.87 -12.89
N VAL A 89 -10.41 4.52 -12.15
CA VAL A 89 -10.43 4.51 -10.69
C VAL A 89 -11.30 3.33 -10.26
N PHE A 90 -10.66 2.24 -9.80
CA PHE A 90 -11.39 1.03 -9.43
C PHE A 90 -11.79 0.99 -7.95
N MET A 91 -11.23 1.88 -7.14
CA MET A 91 -11.68 2.14 -5.78
C MET A 91 -11.79 3.65 -5.58
N GLU A 92 -13.03 4.13 -5.46
CA GLU A 92 -13.31 5.53 -5.14
C GLU A 92 -12.81 5.89 -3.74
N PRO A 93 -12.58 7.19 -3.45
CA PRO A 93 -12.08 7.62 -2.14
C PRO A 93 -12.87 7.02 -0.99
N LYS A 94 -12.15 6.38 -0.06
CA LYS A 94 -12.71 5.65 1.06
C LYS A 94 -11.89 5.92 2.32
N GLU A 95 -12.56 6.22 3.42
CA GLU A 95 -11.93 6.34 4.73
C GLU A 95 -11.64 4.96 5.32
N ILE A 96 -10.42 4.80 5.86
CA ILE A 96 -9.96 3.57 6.51
C ILE A 96 -9.37 3.88 7.88
N GLN A 97 -9.31 2.86 8.75
CA GLN A 97 -8.71 2.96 10.09
C GLN A 97 -7.41 2.15 10.22
N ILE A 98 -7.20 1.19 9.32
CA ILE A 98 -6.04 0.29 9.33
C ILE A 98 -5.35 0.40 7.96
N PRO A 99 -4.01 0.60 7.91
CA PRO A 99 -3.03 0.59 9.01
C PRO A 99 -3.02 1.85 9.87
N CYS A 100 -3.62 2.93 9.40
CA CYS A 100 -3.83 4.16 10.13
C CYS A 100 -5.11 4.86 9.65
N HIS A 101 -5.51 5.93 10.33
CA HIS A 101 -6.65 6.74 9.89
C HIS A 101 -6.26 7.50 8.62
N ALA A 102 -6.88 7.16 7.50
CA ALA A 102 -6.53 7.69 6.19
C ALA A 102 -7.73 7.69 5.24
N ILE A 103 -7.61 8.43 4.14
CA ILE A 103 -8.47 8.29 2.97
C ILE A 103 -7.63 7.68 1.86
N ILE A 104 -8.14 6.63 1.23
CA ILE A 104 -7.46 5.94 0.14
C ILE A 104 -8.32 5.93 -1.12
N ALA A 105 -7.64 5.90 -2.28
CA ALA A 105 -8.26 5.66 -3.57
C ALA A 105 -7.28 4.87 -4.44
N PHE A 106 -7.81 4.07 -5.37
CA PHE A 106 -6.98 3.27 -6.27
C PHE A 106 -7.35 3.49 -7.73
N CYS A 107 -6.33 3.54 -8.57
CA CYS A 107 -6.49 3.50 -10.02
C CYS A 107 -5.54 2.49 -10.65
N TYR A 108 -5.80 2.14 -11.91
CA TYR A 108 -4.82 1.46 -12.74
C TYR A 108 -3.96 2.49 -13.45
N GLY A 109 -2.64 2.33 -13.39
CA GLY A 109 -1.69 3.14 -14.14
C GLY A 109 -1.59 2.70 -15.60
N PRO A 110 -0.75 3.40 -16.42
CA PRO A 110 -0.68 3.20 -17.87
C PRO A 110 -0.24 1.80 -18.31
N CYS A 111 0.41 1.03 -17.44
CA CYS A 111 0.83 -0.35 -17.72
C CYS A 111 -0.02 -1.39 -16.99
N GLY A 112 -1.16 -1.00 -16.42
CA GLY A 112 -2.05 -1.86 -15.66
C GLY A 112 -1.64 -2.05 -14.21
N GLU A 113 -0.58 -1.39 -13.75
CA GLU A 113 -0.15 -1.40 -12.35
C GLU A 113 -1.18 -0.74 -11.44
N GLN A 114 -1.34 -1.28 -10.25
CA GLN A 114 -2.22 -0.69 -9.24
C GLN A 114 -1.49 0.43 -8.51
N VAL A 115 -2.12 1.61 -8.49
CA VAL A 115 -1.62 2.81 -7.83
C VAL A 115 -2.61 3.23 -6.75
N GLU A 116 -2.10 3.41 -5.54
CA GLU A 116 -2.87 3.89 -4.40
C GLU A 116 -2.53 5.35 -4.09
N PHE A 117 -3.54 6.17 -3.90
CA PHE A 117 -3.41 7.50 -3.32
C PHE A 117 -3.74 7.41 -1.83
N PHE A 118 -2.77 7.72 -0.98
CA PHE A 118 -2.84 7.49 0.46
C PHE A 118 -2.74 8.83 1.21
N GLN A 119 -3.87 9.32 1.70
CA GLN A 119 -3.98 10.56 2.46
C GLN A 119 -4.07 10.25 3.95
N VAL A 120 -3.01 10.49 4.69
CA VAL A 120 -3.02 10.34 6.17
C VAL A 120 -3.84 11.46 6.78
N LEU A 121 -4.76 11.11 7.66
CA LEU A 121 -5.61 12.06 8.41
C LEU A 121 -5.04 12.38 9.79
#